data_2401af32fadd92d3203b1933c0852846
#
_entry.id   2401af32fadd92d3203b1933c0852846
#
_cell.length_a   1.000
_cell.length_b   1.000
_cell.length_c   1.000
_cell.angle_alpha   90.00
_cell.angle_beta   90.00
_cell.angle_gamma   90.00
#
_symmetry.space_group_name_H-M   'P 1'
#
loop_
_entity.id
_entity.type
_entity.pdbx_description
1 polymer ?
#
loop_
_entity_poly.entity_id
_entity_poly.type
_entity_poly.pdbx_seq_one_letter_code
_entity_poly.pdbx_strand_id
1 'polypeptide(L)' 'MPYIDQLSRTRIAGGEPPSSPGELNYALTMLVNSYLRSAAEDAGRVRYAHLNEVVGVLECAKLELYRRVA' A
#
# COMPACT_ATOMS: atom_id res chain seq x y z
N MET A 1 -11.20 4.64 -6.94
CA MET A 1 -10.05 3.74 -7.11
C MET A 1 -10.21 2.95 -8.41
N PRO A 2 -9.19 2.91 -9.27
CA PRO A 2 -9.29 2.10 -10.48
C PRO A 2 -9.35 0.61 -10.13
N TYR A 3 -10.18 -0.11 -10.86
CA TYR A 3 -10.30 -1.54 -10.69
C TYR A 3 -9.29 -2.26 -11.58
N ILE A 4 -8.74 -3.33 -11.07
CA ILE A 4 -7.92 -4.24 -11.86
C ILE A 4 -8.62 -5.59 -11.91
N ASP A 5 -8.37 -6.36 -12.96
CA ASP A 5 -9.03 -7.64 -13.12
C ASP A 5 -8.44 -8.70 -12.18
N GLN A 6 -9.09 -9.86 -12.15
CA GLN A 6 -8.67 -10.95 -11.25
C GLN A 6 -7.28 -11.47 -11.60
N LEU A 7 -6.94 -11.50 -12.87
CA LEU A 7 -5.63 -11.98 -13.30
C LEU A 7 -4.53 -11.06 -12.78
N SER A 8 -4.72 -9.74 -12.90
CA SER A 8 -3.78 -8.77 -12.39
C SER A 8 -3.61 -8.88 -10.88
N ARG A 9 -4.71 -9.07 -10.16
CA ARG A 9 -4.67 -9.26 -8.71
C ARG A 9 -3.85 -10.48 -8.33
N THR A 10 -4.03 -11.58 -9.06
CA THR A 10 -3.30 -12.83 -8.82
C THR A 10 -1.80 -12.64 -9.07
N ARG A 11 -1.44 -11.95 -10.15
CA ARG A 11 -0.04 -11.67 -10.44
C ARG A 11 0.62 -10.82 -9.35
N ILE A 12 -0.06 -9.75 -8.92
CA ILE A 12 0.47 -8.86 -7.88
C ILE A 12 0.62 -9.63 -6.56
N ALA A 13 -0.37 -10.43 -6.20
CA ALA A 13 -0.30 -11.24 -4.99
C ALA A 13 0.83 -12.26 -5.05
N GLY A 14 1.17 -12.72 -6.24
CA GLY A 14 2.28 -13.65 -6.46
C GLY A 14 3.66 -12.98 -6.48
N GLY A 15 3.73 -11.67 -6.31
CA GLY A 15 5.00 -10.96 -6.23
C GLY A 15 5.48 -10.33 -7.51
N GLU A 16 4.70 -10.40 -8.58
CA GLU A 16 5.08 -9.73 -9.83
C GLU A 16 4.98 -8.21 -9.68
N PRO A 17 5.90 -7.47 -10.31
CA PRO A 17 5.84 -6.01 -10.21
C PRO A 17 4.62 -5.46 -10.92
N PRO A 18 4.01 -4.39 -10.39
CA PRO A 18 2.89 -3.75 -11.04
C PRO A 18 3.33 -3.12 -12.37
N SER A 19 2.48 -3.20 -13.38
CA SER A 19 2.78 -2.70 -14.72
C SER A 19 1.89 -1.55 -15.15
N SER A 20 1.01 -1.07 -14.26
CA SER A 20 0.12 0.05 -14.55
C SER A 20 -0.15 0.82 -13.26
N PRO A 21 -0.62 2.08 -13.35
CA PRO A 21 -0.98 2.84 -12.15
C PRO A 21 -2.02 2.13 -11.30
N GLY A 22 -3.00 1.46 -11.92
CA GLY A 22 -4.02 0.72 -11.18
C GLY A 22 -3.42 -0.46 -10.42
N GLU A 23 -2.51 -1.19 -11.05
CA GLU A 23 -1.82 -2.30 -10.40
C GLU A 23 -0.93 -1.81 -9.27
N LEU A 24 -0.23 -0.69 -9.48
CA LEU A 24 0.59 -0.12 -8.42
C LEU A 24 -0.26 0.30 -7.23
N ASN A 25 -1.38 0.95 -7.48
CA ASN A 25 -2.29 1.35 -6.42
C ASN A 25 -2.81 0.13 -5.65
N TYR A 26 -3.15 -0.93 -6.35
CA TYR A 26 -3.58 -2.18 -5.73
C TYR A 26 -2.47 -2.76 -4.84
N ALA A 27 -1.24 -2.81 -5.34
CA ALA A 27 -0.10 -3.35 -4.60
C ALA A 27 0.16 -2.55 -3.33
N LEU A 28 0.12 -1.21 -3.42
CA LEU A 28 0.28 -0.34 -2.26
C LEU A 28 -0.83 -0.57 -1.24
N THR A 29 -2.07 -0.69 -1.70
CA THR A 29 -3.22 -0.92 -0.83
C THR A 29 -3.08 -2.26 -0.09
N MET A 30 -2.66 -3.31 -0.79
CA MET A 30 -2.46 -4.61 -0.17
C MET A 30 -1.37 -4.56 0.90
N LEU A 31 -0.28 -3.85 0.60
CA LEU A 31 0.82 -3.71 1.56
C LEU A 31 0.38 -2.95 2.80
N VAL A 32 -0.35 -1.85 2.62
CA VAL A 32 -0.89 -1.07 3.72
C VAL A 32 -1.85 -1.91 4.57
N ASN A 33 -2.72 -2.67 3.93
CA ASN A 33 -3.66 -3.54 4.65
C ASN A 33 -2.93 -4.61 5.47
N SER A 34 -1.84 -5.15 4.94
CA SER A 34 -1.02 -6.12 5.67
C SER A 34 -0.41 -5.50 6.92
N TYR A 35 0.12 -4.27 6.78
CA TYR A 35 0.68 -3.54 7.90
C TYR A 35 -0.37 -3.28 8.98
N LEU A 36 -1.55 -2.80 8.58
CA LEU A 36 -2.63 -2.48 9.51
C LEU A 36 -3.13 -3.73 10.22
N ARG A 37 -3.21 -4.85 9.50
CA ARG A 37 -3.63 -6.12 10.11
C ARG A 37 -2.64 -6.57 11.18
N SER A 38 -1.36 -6.49 10.89
CA SER A 38 -0.31 -6.85 11.85
C SER A 38 -0.35 -5.95 13.08
N ALA A 39 -0.50 -4.64 12.87
CA ALA A 39 -0.61 -3.69 13.97
C ALA A 39 -1.86 -3.95 14.82
N ALA A 40 -2.97 -4.33 14.18
CA ALA A 40 -4.21 -4.64 14.89
C ALA A 40 -4.06 -5.89 15.74
N GLU A 41 -3.31 -6.89 15.29
CA GLU A 41 -3.05 -8.10 16.06
C GLU A 41 -2.31 -7.77 17.35
N ASP A 42 -1.31 -6.90 17.27
CA ASP A 42 -0.52 -6.50 18.44
C ASP A 42 -1.34 -5.67 19.43
N ALA A 43 -2.17 -4.76 18.91
CA ALA A 43 -2.93 -3.81 19.74
C ALA A 43 -4.36 -4.25 20.02
N GLY A 44 -4.80 -5.34 19.42
CA GLY A 44 -6.17 -5.83 19.53
C GLY A 44 -7.14 -5.22 18.56
N ARG A 45 -6.78 -4.13 17.90
CA ARG A 45 -7.60 -3.47 16.87
C ARG A 45 -6.79 -2.41 16.15
N VAL A 46 -7.25 -2.00 14.98
CA VAL A 46 -6.68 -0.85 14.27
C VAL A 46 -7.04 0.42 15.03
N ARG A 47 -6.05 1.22 15.35
CA ARG A 47 -6.22 2.49 16.04
C ARG A 47 -6.02 3.65 15.08
N TYR A 48 -6.54 4.80 15.46
CA TYR A 48 -6.37 6.03 14.68
C TYR A 48 -4.88 6.35 14.46
N ALA A 49 -4.05 6.09 15.47
CA ALA A 49 -2.61 6.30 15.35
C ALA A 49 -1.99 5.48 14.23
N HIS A 50 -2.46 4.24 14.01
CA HIS A 50 -1.97 3.40 12.92
C HIS A 50 -2.29 4.00 11.56
N LEU A 51 -3.49 4.56 11.42
CA LEU A 51 -3.88 5.21 10.17
C LEU A 51 -3.05 6.45 9.91
N ASN A 52 -2.79 7.25 10.94
CA ASN A 52 -1.94 8.42 10.83
C ASN A 52 -0.51 8.06 10.43
N GLU A 53 0.02 6.97 10.99
CA GLU A 53 1.36 6.48 10.65
C GLU A 53 1.44 6.11 9.18
N VAL A 54 0.43 5.41 8.66
CA VAL A 54 0.38 5.03 7.25
C VAL A 54 0.33 6.25 6.34
N VAL A 55 -0.51 7.23 6.68
CA VAL A 55 -0.60 8.46 5.89
C VAL A 55 0.76 9.16 5.88
N GLY A 56 1.43 9.22 7.04
CA GLY A 56 2.75 9.81 7.13
C GLY A 56 3.78 9.08 6.27
N VAL A 57 3.76 7.75 6.29
CA VAL A 57 4.67 6.95 5.47
C VAL A 57 4.43 7.19 3.99
N LEU A 58 3.18 7.24 3.57
CA LEU A 58 2.84 7.49 2.16
C LEU A 58 3.29 8.88 1.73
N GLU A 59 3.15 9.87 2.59
CA GLU A 59 3.62 11.21 2.29
C GLU A 59 5.14 11.25 2.17
N CYS A 60 5.85 10.57 3.06
CA CYS A 60 7.30 10.46 2.99
C CYS A 60 7.76 9.78 1.70
N ALA A 61 7.07 8.71 1.30
CA ALA A 61 7.38 8.02 0.06
C ALA A 61 7.20 8.93 -1.16
N LYS A 62 6.14 9.73 -1.15
CA LYS A 62 5.87 10.70 -2.21
C LYS A 62 6.99 11.73 -2.29
N LEU A 63 7.39 12.29 -1.17
CA LEU A 63 8.46 13.29 -1.13
C LEU A 63 9.80 12.70 -1.55
N GLU A 64 10.08 11.48 -1.16
CA GLU A 64 11.31 10.80 -1.56
C GLU A 64 11.35 10.59 -3.07
N LEU A 65 10.22 10.24 -3.67
CA LEU A 65 10.13 10.08 -5.12
C LEU A 65 10.43 11.39 -5.83
N TYR A 66 9.84 12.49 -5.37
CA TYR A 66 10.09 13.81 -5.95
C TYR A 66 11.56 14.19 -5.83
N ARG A 67 12.18 13.86 -4.70
CA ARG A 67 13.58 14.17 -4.48
C ARG A 67 14.48 13.44 -5.46
N ARG A 68 14.16 12.18 -5.79
CA ARG A 68 14.95 11.39 -6.72
C ARG A 68 14.79 11.84 -8.16
N VAL A 69 13.62 12.33 -8.52
CA VAL A 69 13.31 12.73 -9.89
C VAL A 69 13.75 14.15 -10.19
N ALA A 70 13.78 14.98 -9.17
CA ALA A 70 14.11 16.41 -9.33
C ALA A 70 15.62 16.70 -9.56
#